data_13c05b563f5bc07f8e487d6d67285454
#
_entry.id   13c05b563f5bc07f8e487d6d67285454
#
_cell.length_a   1.000
_cell.length_b   1.000
_cell.length_c   1.000
_cell.angle_alpha   90.00
_cell.angle_beta   90.00
_cell.angle_gamma   90.00
#
_symmetry.space_group_name_H-M   'P 1'
#
loop_
_entity.id
_entity.type
_entity.pdbx_description
1 polymer ?
#
loop_
_entity_poly.entity_id
_entity_poly.type
_entity_poly.pdbx_seq_one_letter_code
_entity_poly.pdbx_strand_id
1 'polypeptide(L)'
;MVNIQDVKKAADILAKSRFAIAFTGAGISADSGIPTFRGRDGLWQRYRPEELATPEAFRRDPVKVWRWYLWRIELVSKARPNDGHKALAALEELGVLKCVVTQNVDGLHQAAGSRCVIELHGNIRRARCDNCGYRSAVSHVLRDVPPRCPRCNHIMRPDVVWFGEPIPSRTWEKAVELFTRSDVILVVGTSGTVMPAATLPVMAKELGARIIEVNIEPSALTYMADVFIRGRASKVLPAILKEVENELR
;
A
#
# COMPACT_ATOMS: atom_id res chain seq x y z
N MET A 1 3.10 -11.25 -22.52
CA MET A 1 4.36 -10.47 -22.62
C MET A 1 4.04 -9.03 -22.24
N VAL A 2 4.94 -8.34 -21.54
CA VAL A 2 4.79 -6.91 -21.23
C VAL A 2 4.95 -6.10 -22.51
N ASN A 3 4.04 -5.15 -22.78
CA ASN A 3 4.13 -4.29 -23.95
C ASN A 3 5.27 -3.28 -23.77
N ILE A 4 6.33 -3.41 -24.55
CA ILE A 4 7.53 -2.56 -24.45
C ILE A 4 7.25 -1.10 -24.82
N GLN A 5 6.30 -0.82 -25.72
CA GLN A 5 5.95 0.54 -26.10
C GLN A 5 5.27 1.28 -24.94
N ASP A 6 4.38 0.59 -24.19
CA ASP A 6 3.75 1.17 -23.00
C ASP A 6 4.77 1.40 -21.88
N VAL A 7 5.76 0.50 -21.74
CA VAL A 7 6.87 0.67 -20.79
C VAL A 7 7.69 1.92 -21.10
N LYS A 8 8.08 2.09 -22.37
CA LYS A 8 8.83 3.29 -22.82
C LYS A 8 8.03 4.58 -22.63
N LYS A 9 6.72 4.54 -22.97
CA LYS A 9 5.84 5.70 -22.74
C LYS A 9 5.72 6.04 -21.24
N ALA A 10 5.61 5.05 -20.38
CA ALA A 10 5.58 5.25 -18.93
C ALA A 10 6.90 5.83 -18.41
N ALA A 11 8.04 5.33 -18.90
CA ALA A 11 9.36 5.81 -18.53
C ALA A 11 9.57 7.28 -18.96
N ASP A 12 9.21 7.65 -20.19
CA ASP A 12 9.26 9.02 -20.69
C ASP A 12 8.43 9.97 -19.83
N ILE A 13 7.22 9.56 -19.44
CA ILE A 13 6.35 10.34 -18.55
C ILE A 13 7.02 10.55 -17.18
N LEU A 14 7.59 9.49 -16.59
CA LEU A 14 8.24 9.54 -15.29
C LEU A 14 9.53 10.37 -15.32
N ALA A 15 10.37 10.19 -16.33
CA ALA A 15 11.63 10.93 -16.48
C ALA A 15 11.42 12.45 -16.62
N LYS A 16 10.31 12.86 -17.26
CA LYS A 16 9.92 14.27 -17.43
C LYS A 16 9.12 14.85 -16.25
N SER A 17 8.73 14.02 -15.28
CA SER A 17 7.95 14.46 -14.12
C SER A 17 8.79 15.32 -13.19
N ARG A 18 8.18 16.34 -12.64
CA ARG A 18 8.76 17.16 -11.56
C ARG A 18 8.42 16.63 -10.18
N PHE A 19 7.28 15.99 -10.04
CA PHE A 19 6.79 15.47 -8.76
C PHE A 19 5.93 14.21 -8.96
N ALA A 20 6.58 13.08 -9.27
CA ALA A 20 5.89 11.80 -9.33
C ALA A 20 5.79 11.14 -7.95
N ILE A 21 4.67 10.47 -7.69
CA ILE A 21 4.47 9.58 -6.54
C ILE A 21 3.94 8.22 -6.98
N ALA A 22 4.18 7.19 -6.16
CA ALA A 22 3.55 5.90 -6.35
C ALA A 22 2.34 5.72 -5.42
N PHE A 23 1.25 5.14 -5.94
CA PHE A 23 0.07 4.74 -5.17
C PHE A 23 -0.09 3.23 -5.28
N THR A 24 0.11 2.49 -4.16
CA THR A 24 0.21 1.03 -4.21
C THR A 24 -0.86 0.33 -3.40
N GLY A 25 -1.28 -0.85 -3.89
CA GLY A 25 -2.17 -1.78 -3.20
C GLY A 25 -1.58 -3.18 -3.08
N ALA A 26 -2.36 -4.15 -2.62
CA ALA A 26 -1.90 -5.49 -2.27
C ALA A 26 -1.28 -6.27 -3.45
N GLY A 27 -1.61 -5.91 -4.69
CA GLY A 27 -1.08 -6.55 -5.88
C GLY A 27 0.44 -6.45 -6.02
N ILE A 28 1.09 -5.38 -5.52
CA ILE A 28 2.55 -5.29 -5.56
C ILE A 28 3.22 -6.34 -4.66
N SER A 29 2.56 -6.76 -3.56
CA SER A 29 3.09 -7.71 -2.59
C SER A 29 2.75 -9.17 -2.90
N ALA A 30 1.95 -9.44 -3.96
CA ALA A 30 1.54 -10.79 -4.33
C ALA A 30 2.73 -11.71 -4.63
N ASP A 31 3.71 -11.22 -5.39
CA ASP A 31 4.94 -11.97 -5.71
C ASP A 31 5.93 -12.05 -4.54
N SER A 32 5.62 -11.43 -3.42
CA SER A 32 6.33 -11.62 -2.13
C SER A 32 5.68 -12.70 -1.26
N GLY A 33 4.64 -13.39 -1.76
CA GLY A 33 3.91 -14.44 -1.04
C GLY A 33 2.83 -13.92 -0.09
N ILE A 34 2.46 -12.63 -0.18
CA ILE A 34 1.36 -12.06 0.60
C ILE A 34 0.08 -12.14 -0.25
N PRO A 35 -0.97 -12.85 0.20
CA PRO A 35 -2.21 -12.94 -0.55
C PRO A 35 -2.88 -11.57 -0.67
N THR A 36 -3.47 -11.31 -1.83
CA THR A 36 -4.30 -10.11 -2.05
C THR A 36 -5.62 -10.22 -1.27
N PHE A 37 -6.30 -9.08 -1.07
CA PHE A 37 -7.61 -9.09 -0.40
C PHE A 37 -8.75 -9.41 -1.35
N ARG A 38 -8.66 -8.94 -2.60
CA ARG A 38 -9.66 -9.09 -3.66
C ARG A 38 -9.10 -9.90 -4.80
N GLY A 39 -9.97 -10.25 -5.75
CA GLY A 39 -9.64 -11.12 -6.88
C GLY A 39 -9.94 -12.58 -6.60
N ARG A 40 -9.59 -13.46 -7.56
CA ARG A 40 -9.99 -14.88 -7.59
C ARG A 40 -9.53 -15.66 -6.34
N ASP A 41 -8.33 -15.36 -5.84
CA ASP A 41 -7.73 -16.03 -4.67
C ASP A 41 -7.59 -15.08 -3.47
N GLY A 42 -8.33 -13.99 -3.46
CA GLY A 42 -8.26 -12.96 -2.42
C GLY A 42 -8.78 -13.44 -1.07
N LEU A 43 -8.24 -12.86 0.02
CA LEU A 43 -8.61 -13.23 1.39
C LEU A 43 -10.12 -13.10 1.64
N TRP A 44 -10.77 -12.09 1.04
CA TRP A 44 -12.21 -11.87 1.23
C TRP A 44 -13.11 -12.89 0.50
N GLN A 45 -12.55 -13.83 -0.25
CA GLN A 45 -13.28 -15.01 -0.73
C GLN A 45 -13.47 -16.07 0.37
N ARG A 46 -12.56 -16.10 1.36
CA ARG A 46 -12.52 -17.10 2.44
C ARG A 46 -12.92 -16.54 3.80
N TYR A 47 -12.78 -15.24 4.00
CA TYR A 47 -13.02 -14.55 5.27
C TYR A 47 -14.00 -13.41 5.06
N ARG A 48 -14.78 -13.11 6.09
CA ARG A 48 -15.71 -11.97 6.09
C ARG A 48 -15.05 -10.76 6.75
N PRO A 49 -14.88 -9.65 6.04
CA PRO A 49 -14.30 -8.42 6.63
C PRO A 49 -15.03 -7.98 7.89
N GLU A 50 -16.37 -8.11 7.92
CA GLU A 50 -17.24 -7.73 9.03
C GLU A 50 -16.97 -8.52 10.31
N GLU A 51 -16.30 -9.69 10.20
CA GLU A 51 -15.96 -10.53 11.35
C GLU A 51 -14.53 -10.31 11.86
N LEU A 52 -13.65 -9.67 11.08
CA LEU A 52 -12.20 -9.66 11.34
C LEU A 52 -11.54 -8.28 11.21
N ALA A 53 -12.17 -7.37 10.48
CA ALA A 53 -11.56 -6.10 10.10
C ALA A 53 -12.51 -4.90 10.32
N THR A 54 -13.24 -4.90 11.43
CA THR A 54 -14.10 -3.79 11.88
C THR A 54 -13.94 -3.56 13.38
N PRO A 55 -14.22 -2.35 13.90
CA PRO A 55 -14.27 -2.08 15.35
C PRO A 55 -15.28 -2.96 16.08
N GLU A 56 -16.43 -3.26 15.43
CA GLU A 56 -17.49 -4.10 15.97
C GLU A 56 -17.03 -5.54 16.18
N ALA A 57 -16.31 -6.10 15.20
CA ALA A 57 -15.73 -7.43 15.29
C ALA A 57 -14.74 -7.52 16.47
N PHE A 58 -13.90 -6.51 16.62
CA PHE A 58 -12.92 -6.46 17.71
C PHE A 58 -13.59 -6.34 19.08
N ARG A 59 -14.62 -5.50 19.23
CA ARG A 59 -15.38 -5.40 20.48
C ARG A 59 -16.08 -6.71 20.85
N ARG A 60 -16.60 -7.42 19.86
CA ARG A 60 -17.31 -8.69 20.05
C ARG A 60 -16.37 -9.84 20.44
N ASP A 61 -15.25 -9.98 19.73
CA ASP A 61 -14.28 -11.05 19.99
C ASP A 61 -12.84 -10.60 19.63
N PRO A 62 -12.16 -9.91 20.57
CA PRO A 62 -10.80 -9.44 20.35
C PRO A 62 -9.79 -10.59 20.19
N VAL A 63 -10.07 -11.76 20.78
CA VAL A 63 -9.19 -12.94 20.66
C VAL A 63 -9.23 -13.49 19.23
N LYS A 64 -10.42 -13.65 18.65
CA LYS A 64 -10.59 -14.11 17.25
C LYS A 64 -9.89 -13.16 16.29
N VAL A 65 -10.09 -11.85 16.44
CA VAL A 65 -9.46 -10.83 15.61
C VAL A 65 -7.94 -10.89 15.74
N TRP A 66 -7.39 -10.94 16.96
CA TRP A 66 -5.96 -11.04 17.15
C TRP A 66 -5.36 -12.31 16.58
N ARG A 67 -6.00 -13.47 16.72
CA ARG A 67 -5.52 -14.73 16.13
C ARG A 67 -5.38 -14.63 14.61
N TRP A 68 -6.36 -14.01 13.95
CA TRP A 68 -6.29 -13.76 12.51
C TRP A 68 -5.17 -12.78 12.13
N TYR A 69 -4.97 -11.72 12.91
CA TYR A 69 -3.86 -10.79 12.70
C TYR A 69 -2.51 -11.43 12.96
N LEU A 70 -2.36 -12.28 13.96
CA LEU A 70 -1.12 -13.00 14.24
C LEU A 70 -0.74 -13.95 13.10
N TRP A 71 -1.71 -14.67 12.55
CA TRP A 71 -1.49 -15.46 11.33
C TRP A 71 -1.00 -14.59 10.17
N ARG A 72 -1.60 -13.44 9.93
CA ARG A 72 -1.15 -12.49 8.89
C ARG A 72 0.24 -11.93 9.17
N ILE A 73 0.53 -11.58 10.42
CA ILE A 73 1.86 -11.12 10.84
C ILE A 73 2.91 -12.19 10.55
N GLU A 74 2.61 -13.45 10.78
CA GLU A 74 3.50 -14.57 10.45
C GLU A 74 3.76 -14.64 8.94
N LEU A 75 2.73 -14.54 8.10
CA LEU A 75 2.91 -14.49 6.64
C LEU A 75 3.80 -13.30 6.21
N VAL A 76 3.51 -12.11 6.73
CA VAL A 76 4.27 -10.89 6.43
C VAL A 76 5.71 -10.99 6.93
N SER A 77 5.97 -11.69 8.03
CA SER A 77 7.34 -11.86 8.58
C SER A 77 8.24 -12.72 7.67
N LYS A 78 7.65 -13.67 6.96
CA LYS A 78 8.34 -14.55 6.00
C LYS A 78 8.55 -13.88 4.63
N ALA A 79 7.72 -12.87 4.31
CA ALA A 79 7.79 -12.16 3.04
C ALA A 79 9.05 -11.29 2.93
N ARG A 80 9.53 -11.13 1.71
CA ARG A 80 10.65 -10.25 1.36
C ARG A 80 10.21 -9.30 0.25
N PRO A 81 10.75 -8.07 0.20
CA PRO A 81 10.50 -7.18 -0.93
C PRO A 81 10.85 -7.87 -2.25
N ASN A 82 9.94 -7.84 -3.21
CA ASN A 82 10.20 -8.31 -4.57
C ASN A 82 10.79 -7.18 -5.43
N ASP A 83 11.12 -7.48 -6.68
CA ASP A 83 11.79 -6.53 -7.57
C ASP A 83 10.92 -5.30 -7.90
N GLY A 84 9.59 -5.40 -7.78
CA GLY A 84 8.70 -4.24 -7.89
C GLY A 84 8.91 -3.23 -6.77
N HIS A 85 9.03 -3.69 -5.52
CA HIS A 85 9.33 -2.82 -4.38
C HIS A 85 10.72 -2.16 -4.52
N LYS A 86 11.73 -2.97 -4.93
CA LYS A 86 13.09 -2.47 -5.15
C LYS A 86 13.16 -1.43 -6.28
N ALA A 87 12.40 -1.64 -7.35
CA ALA A 87 12.33 -0.69 -8.45
C ALA A 87 11.72 0.66 -8.01
N LEU A 88 10.68 0.66 -7.16
CA LEU A 88 10.16 1.91 -6.61
C LEU A 88 11.17 2.62 -5.71
N ALA A 89 11.91 1.88 -4.88
CA ALA A 89 12.97 2.45 -4.04
C ALA A 89 14.11 3.04 -4.90
N ALA A 90 14.50 2.37 -5.98
CA ALA A 90 15.50 2.88 -6.92
C ALA A 90 15.02 4.14 -7.67
N LEU A 91 13.76 4.19 -8.11
CA LEU A 91 13.18 5.40 -8.71
C LEU A 91 13.15 6.57 -7.71
N GLU A 92 12.97 6.31 -6.41
CA GLU A 92 13.08 7.31 -5.36
C GLU A 92 14.54 7.78 -5.20
N GLU A 93 15.50 6.86 -5.23
CA GLU A 93 16.93 7.16 -5.13
C GLU A 93 17.41 8.02 -6.32
N LEU A 94 16.93 7.74 -7.53
CA LEU A 94 17.14 8.56 -8.72
C LEU A 94 16.45 9.93 -8.66
N GLY A 95 15.65 10.20 -7.64
CA GLY A 95 14.91 11.45 -7.47
C GLY A 95 13.68 11.58 -8.40
N VAL A 96 13.32 10.54 -9.13
CA VAL A 96 12.12 10.51 -10.00
C VAL A 96 10.86 10.39 -9.15
N LEU A 97 10.77 9.38 -8.28
CA LEU A 97 9.68 9.29 -7.31
C LEU A 97 10.00 10.11 -6.06
N LYS A 98 9.00 10.81 -5.54
CA LYS A 98 9.13 11.61 -4.31
C LYS A 98 8.61 10.88 -3.08
N CYS A 99 7.63 10.00 -3.22
CA CYS A 99 7.04 9.24 -2.13
C CYS A 99 6.24 8.04 -2.64
N VAL A 100 6.09 7.03 -1.79
CA VAL A 100 5.14 5.94 -1.95
C VAL A 100 3.98 6.15 -0.98
N VAL A 101 2.76 6.27 -1.50
CA VAL A 101 1.53 6.25 -0.71
C VAL A 101 0.91 4.86 -0.86
N THR A 102 0.86 4.11 0.22
CA THR A 102 0.44 2.71 0.17
C THR A 102 -0.80 2.41 0.99
N GLN A 103 -1.66 1.55 0.46
CA GLN A 103 -2.78 0.93 1.18
C GLN A 103 -2.33 -0.32 1.94
N ASN A 104 -1.11 -0.81 1.68
CA ASN A 104 -0.58 -2.01 2.30
C ASN A 104 -0.14 -1.75 3.75
N VAL A 105 -0.23 -2.80 4.57
CA VAL A 105 0.13 -2.78 5.98
C VAL A 105 1.36 -3.65 6.29
N ASP A 106 2.06 -4.13 5.25
CA ASP A 106 3.11 -5.15 5.34
C ASP A 106 4.52 -4.59 5.65
N GLY A 107 4.76 -3.31 5.37
CA GLY A 107 6.06 -2.66 5.57
C GLY A 107 7.12 -3.05 4.53
N LEU A 108 6.75 -3.65 3.38
CA LEU A 108 7.71 -4.11 2.38
C LEU A 108 8.35 -2.94 1.59
N HIS A 109 7.70 -1.80 1.45
CA HIS A 109 8.31 -0.62 0.83
C HIS A 109 9.51 -0.12 1.63
N GLN A 110 9.35 0.04 2.96
CA GLN A 110 10.45 0.43 3.84
C GLN A 110 11.57 -0.64 3.83
N ALA A 111 11.20 -1.92 3.87
CA ALA A 111 12.15 -3.02 3.80
C ALA A 111 12.91 -3.09 2.46
N ALA A 112 12.36 -2.53 1.38
CA ALA A 112 13.01 -2.39 0.08
C ALA A 112 13.95 -1.20 -0.02
N GLY A 113 13.92 -0.26 0.95
CA GLY A 113 14.73 0.95 0.97
C GLY A 113 14.00 2.25 0.65
N SER A 114 12.67 2.23 0.39
CA SER A 114 11.90 3.46 0.22
C SER A 114 11.92 4.29 1.50
N ARG A 115 12.27 5.58 1.39
CA ARG A 115 12.47 6.51 2.52
C ARG A 115 11.20 7.29 2.84
N CYS A 116 10.47 7.72 1.81
CA CYS A 116 9.18 8.38 1.97
C CYS A 116 8.05 7.37 1.72
N VAL A 117 7.42 6.89 2.80
CA VAL A 117 6.28 5.97 2.72
C VAL A 117 5.14 6.47 3.60
N ILE A 118 3.99 6.71 3.00
CA ILE A 118 2.74 7.04 3.72
C ILE A 118 1.86 5.78 3.77
N GLU A 119 1.74 5.20 4.96
CA GLU A 119 0.91 4.01 5.22
C GLU A 119 -0.54 4.45 5.52
N LEU A 120 -1.41 4.51 4.51
CA LEU A 120 -2.80 4.98 4.66
C LEU A 120 -3.61 4.15 5.66
N HIS A 121 -3.37 2.84 5.67
CA HIS A 121 -4.12 1.92 6.51
C HIS A 121 -3.32 1.38 7.70
N GLY A 122 -2.21 2.05 8.06
CA GLY A 122 -1.36 1.67 9.19
C GLY A 122 -0.39 0.55 8.88
N ASN A 123 0.05 -0.17 9.92
CA ASN A 123 1.05 -1.23 9.79
C ASN A 123 0.73 -2.40 10.73
N ILE A 124 0.68 -3.61 10.17
CA ILE A 124 0.28 -4.83 10.89
C ILE A 124 1.28 -5.26 11.96
N ARG A 125 2.54 -4.81 11.85
CA ARG A 125 3.60 -5.13 12.83
C ARG A 125 3.54 -4.28 14.09
N ARG A 126 2.63 -3.30 14.14
CA ARG A 126 2.41 -2.43 15.29
C ARG A 126 1.07 -2.73 15.97
N ALA A 127 1.04 -2.49 17.27
CA ALA A 127 -0.17 -2.47 18.08
C ALA A 127 -0.38 -1.08 18.66
N ARG A 128 -1.62 -0.67 18.85
CA ARG A 128 -2.00 0.57 19.51
C ARG A 128 -3.01 0.34 20.63
N CYS A 129 -2.96 1.21 21.62
CA CYS A 129 -3.95 1.29 22.70
C CYS A 129 -4.91 2.44 22.39
N ASP A 130 -6.19 2.14 22.17
CA ASP A 130 -7.20 3.16 21.87
C ASP A 130 -7.56 4.00 23.12
N ASN A 131 -7.21 3.53 24.35
CA ASN A 131 -7.47 4.26 25.59
C ASN A 131 -6.43 5.36 25.88
N CYS A 132 -5.12 5.07 25.73
CA CYS A 132 -4.06 6.02 26.10
C CYS A 132 -3.13 6.42 24.94
N GLY A 133 -3.41 5.98 23.72
CA GLY A 133 -2.64 6.31 22.53
C GLY A 133 -1.26 5.62 22.44
N TYR A 134 -0.89 4.76 23.40
CA TYR A 134 0.39 4.06 23.37
C TYR A 134 0.49 3.17 22.12
N ARG A 135 1.64 3.24 21.43
CA ARG A 135 1.97 2.41 20.28
C ARG A 135 3.29 1.68 20.49
N SER A 136 3.36 0.45 20.01
CA SER A 136 4.57 -0.37 20.07
C SER A 136 4.59 -1.42 18.95
N ALA A 137 5.76 -2.01 18.69
CA ALA A 137 5.82 -3.22 17.88
C ALA A 137 5.02 -4.34 18.58
N VAL A 138 4.32 -5.17 17.79
CA VAL A 138 3.56 -6.31 18.31
C VAL A 138 4.46 -7.25 19.12
N SER A 139 5.68 -7.51 18.66
CA SER A 139 6.66 -8.35 19.34
C SER A 139 7.01 -7.91 20.76
N HIS A 140 6.87 -6.62 21.06
CA HIS A 140 7.20 -6.07 22.40
C HIS A 140 6.06 -6.18 23.40
N VAL A 141 4.82 -6.33 22.93
CA VAL A 141 3.63 -6.31 23.79
C VAL A 141 2.86 -7.64 23.78
N LEU A 142 3.20 -8.56 22.86
CA LEU A 142 2.54 -9.84 22.70
C LEU A 142 3.02 -10.84 23.77
N ARG A 143 2.47 -10.72 24.98
CA ARG A 143 2.62 -11.74 26.05
C ARG A 143 1.40 -12.66 26.09
N ASP A 144 0.22 -12.07 25.90
CA ASP A 144 -1.07 -12.73 25.87
C ASP A 144 -1.85 -12.33 24.62
N VAL A 145 -2.93 -13.04 24.32
CA VAL A 145 -3.84 -12.73 23.20
C VAL A 145 -5.25 -12.51 23.76
N PRO A 146 -5.77 -11.30 23.69
CA PRO A 146 -5.22 -10.05 23.17
C PRO A 146 -4.13 -9.43 24.08
N PRO A 147 -3.14 -8.72 23.49
CA PRO A 147 -2.10 -8.06 24.28
C PRO A 147 -2.67 -6.89 25.09
N ARG A 148 -2.08 -6.63 26.24
CA ARG A 148 -2.44 -5.52 27.12
C ARG A 148 -1.44 -4.39 27.07
N CYS A 149 -1.95 -3.17 27.18
CA CYS A 149 -1.14 -1.97 27.18
C CYS A 149 -0.27 -1.89 28.45
N PRO A 150 1.06 -1.72 28.31
CA PRO A 150 1.94 -1.63 29.47
C PRO A 150 1.75 -0.33 30.28
N ARG A 151 1.03 0.68 29.72
CA ARG A 151 0.78 1.95 30.42
C ARG A 151 -0.52 1.97 31.21
N CYS A 152 -1.60 1.38 30.67
CA CYS A 152 -2.93 1.50 31.25
C CYS A 152 -3.68 0.17 31.36
N ASN A 153 -3.05 -0.95 31.04
CA ASN A 153 -3.60 -2.30 31.09
C ASN A 153 -4.85 -2.55 30.19
N HIS A 154 -5.24 -1.56 29.36
CA HIS A 154 -6.33 -1.75 28.40
C HIS A 154 -5.91 -2.73 27.30
N ILE A 155 -6.88 -3.43 26.68
CA ILE A 155 -6.60 -4.31 25.52
C ILE A 155 -6.07 -3.45 24.36
N MET A 156 -4.95 -3.88 23.78
CA MET A 156 -4.40 -3.27 22.58
C MET A 156 -4.96 -3.93 21.32
N ARG A 157 -4.96 -3.19 20.24
CA ARG A 157 -5.39 -3.67 18.91
C ARG A 157 -4.27 -3.55 17.88
N PRO A 158 -4.34 -4.26 16.73
CA PRO A 158 -3.47 -4.00 15.60
C PRO A 158 -3.55 -2.53 15.16
N ASP A 159 -2.40 -1.89 14.89
CA ASP A 159 -2.34 -0.49 14.44
C ASP A 159 -2.63 -0.38 12.94
N VAL A 160 -3.82 -0.80 12.56
CA VAL A 160 -4.36 -0.72 11.20
C VAL A 160 -5.69 -0.01 11.19
N VAL A 161 -6.05 0.59 10.06
CA VAL A 161 -7.38 1.18 9.84
C VAL A 161 -8.32 0.07 9.39
N TRP A 162 -9.43 -0.09 10.11
CA TRP A 162 -10.48 -1.06 9.80
C TRP A 162 -11.59 -0.44 8.93
N PHE A 163 -12.40 -1.29 8.32
CA PHE A 163 -13.59 -0.85 7.62
C PHE A 163 -14.53 -0.11 8.60
N GLY A 164 -15.08 1.01 8.15
CA GLY A 164 -15.87 1.91 8.98
C GLY A 164 -15.05 2.93 9.80
N GLU A 165 -13.71 2.82 9.83
CA GLU A 165 -12.86 3.81 10.49
C GLU A 165 -12.33 4.85 9.49
N PRO A 166 -12.20 6.11 9.92
CA PRO A 166 -11.49 7.12 9.12
C PRO A 166 -9.99 6.82 9.09
N ILE A 167 -9.35 7.17 7.96
CA ILE A 167 -7.88 7.27 7.92
C ILE A 167 -7.48 8.39 8.89
N PRO A 168 -6.41 8.21 9.72
CA PRO A 168 -5.98 9.25 10.65
C PRO A 168 -5.74 10.59 9.93
N SER A 169 -6.32 11.68 10.44
CA SER A 169 -6.34 13.00 9.77
C SER A 169 -4.96 13.45 9.29
N ARG A 170 -3.94 13.33 10.15
CA ARG A 170 -2.55 13.69 9.78
C ARG A 170 -2.00 12.85 8.62
N THR A 171 -2.38 11.58 8.52
CA THR A 171 -1.96 10.69 7.42
C THR A 171 -2.69 11.06 6.14
N TRP A 172 -4.00 11.33 6.25
CA TRP A 172 -4.83 11.76 5.14
C TRP A 172 -4.39 13.10 4.56
N GLU A 173 -4.17 14.10 5.40
CA GLU A 173 -3.69 15.44 5.01
C GLU A 173 -2.37 15.37 4.25
N LYS A 174 -1.40 14.57 4.74
CA LYS A 174 -0.14 14.34 4.04
C LYS A 174 -0.32 13.67 2.69
N ALA A 175 -1.23 12.68 2.60
CA ALA A 175 -1.52 12.03 1.34
C ALA A 175 -2.16 13.01 0.35
N VAL A 176 -3.16 13.78 0.78
CA VAL A 176 -3.80 14.83 -0.03
C VAL A 176 -2.76 15.84 -0.53
N GLU A 177 -1.88 16.34 0.34
CA GLU A 177 -0.81 17.25 -0.05
C GLU A 177 0.07 16.67 -1.16
N LEU A 178 0.50 15.41 -1.03
CA LEU A 178 1.32 14.75 -2.05
C LEU A 178 0.59 14.61 -3.38
N PHE A 179 -0.67 14.17 -3.35
CA PHE A 179 -1.47 13.98 -4.56
C PHE A 179 -1.79 15.30 -5.27
N THR A 180 -2.08 16.36 -4.52
CA THR A 180 -2.36 17.69 -5.11
C THR A 180 -1.13 18.34 -5.76
N ARG A 181 0.07 18.00 -5.30
CA ARG A 181 1.34 18.49 -5.86
C ARG A 181 1.84 17.66 -7.04
N SER A 182 1.32 16.44 -7.19
CA SER A 182 1.87 15.50 -8.16
C SER A 182 1.43 15.80 -9.57
N ASP A 183 2.37 15.74 -10.52
CA ASP A 183 2.13 15.78 -11.95
C ASP A 183 2.07 14.38 -12.57
N VAL A 184 2.55 13.35 -11.86
CA VAL A 184 2.43 11.94 -12.26
C VAL A 184 2.11 11.05 -11.07
N ILE A 185 1.11 10.18 -11.22
CA ILE A 185 0.78 9.11 -10.26
C ILE A 185 1.04 7.75 -10.89
N LEU A 186 1.96 6.98 -10.30
CA LEU A 186 2.22 5.59 -10.66
C LEU A 186 1.35 4.68 -9.78
N VAL A 187 0.21 4.23 -10.32
CA VAL A 187 -0.75 3.34 -9.64
C VAL A 187 -0.33 1.89 -9.83
N VAL A 188 -0.14 1.15 -8.74
CA VAL A 188 0.40 -0.22 -8.80
C VAL A 188 -0.42 -1.19 -7.96
N GLY A 189 -0.95 -2.23 -8.59
CA GLY A 189 -1.54 -3.38 -7.93
C GLY A 189 -2.69 -3.06 -6.96
N THR A 190 -3.53 -2.09 -7.29
CA THR A 190 -4.73 -1.75 -6.53
C THR A 190 -6.00 -2.01 -7.33
N SER A 191 -7.09 -2.35 -6.66
CA SER A 191 -8.41 -2.44 -7.30
C SER A 191 -9.03 -1.08 -7.61
N GLY A 192 -8.55 0.00 -6.94
CA GLY A 192 -9.14 1.33 -7.06
C GLY A 192 -10.54 1.47 -6.47
N THR A 193 -10.97 0.56 -5.59
CA THR A 193 -12.34 0.54 -5.03
C THR A 193 -12.42 0.82 -3.53
N VAL A 194 -11.28 0.92 -2.83
CA VAL A 194 -11.27 1.13 -1.38
C VAL A 194 -11.34 2.62 -1.06
N MET A 195 -12.48 3.03 -0.52
CA MET A 195 -12.71 4.43 -0.12
C MET A 195 -12.22 4.70 1.32
N PRO A 196 -11.75 5.91 1.62
CA PRO A 196 -11.60 7.08 0.73
C PRO A 196 -10.32 7.05 -0.11
N ALA A 197 -9.38 6.11 0.09
CA ALA A 197 -8.08 6.09 -0.57
C ALA A 197 -8.16 6.16 -2.12
N ALA A 198 -9.19 5.54 -2.72
CA ALA A 198 -9.42 5.55 -4.17
C ALA A 198 -9.76 6.93 -4.74
N THR A 199 -10.15 7.92 -3.91
CA THR A 199 -10.40 9.30 -4.39
C THR A 199 -9.11 10.06 -4.68
N LEU A 200 -7.99 9.68 -4.08
CA LEU A 200 -6.72 10.40 -4.23
C LEU A 200 -6.21 10.46 -5.67
N PRO A 201 -6.12 9.33 -6.42
CA PRO A 201 -5.73 9.39 -7.84
C PRO A 201 -6.73 10.15 -8.72
N VAL A 202 -8.03 10.07 -8.40
CA VAL A 202 -9.09 10.83 -9.12
C VAL A 202 -8.86 12.33 -8.95
N MET A 203 -8.69 12.78 -7.72
CA MET A 203 -8.39 14.18 -7.40
C MET A 203 -7.13 14.67 -8.13
N ALA A 204 -6.05 13.90 -8.12
CA ALA A 204 -4.82 14.29 -8.82
C ALA A 204 -5.04 14.39 -10.35
N LYS A 205 -5.82 13.48 -10.94
CA LYS A 205 -6.19 13.52 -12.36
C LYS A 205 -6.98 14.78 -12.71
N GLU A 206 -7.95 15.17 -11.88
CA GLU A 206 -8.74 16.39 -12.03
C GLU A 206 -7.86 17.66 -11.96
N LEU A 207 -6.76 17.60 -11.21
CA LEU A 207 -5.75 18.66 -11.13
C LEU A 207 -4.70 18.60 -12.25
N GLY A 208 -4.85 17.69 -13.22
CA GLY A 208 -4.02 17.59 -14.41
C GLY A 208 -2.87 16.59 -14.32
N ALA A 209 -2.77 15.78 -13.26
CA ALA A 209 -1.77 14.74 -13.16
C ALA A 209 -1.97 13.64 -14.22
N ARG A 210 -0.87 13.08 -14.70
CA ARG A 210 -0.89 11.90 -15.56
C ARG A 210 -0.92 10.62 -14.72
N ILE A 211 -1.69 9.64 -15.14
CA ILE A 211 -1.84 8.36 -14.45
C ILE A 211 -1.17 7.26 -15.26
N ILE A 212 -0.21 6.57 -14.65
CA ILE A 212 0.37 5.33 -15.16
C ILE A 212 -0.14 4.21 -14.26
N GLU A 213 -0.82 3.22 -14.83
CA GLU A 213 -1.30 2.07 -14.07
C GLU A 213 -0.53 0.79 -14.45
N VAL A 214 -0.03 0.09 -13.44
CA VAL A 214 0.58 -1.25 -13.55
C VAL A 214 -0.29 -2.23 -12.76
N ASN A 215 -0.95 -3.14 -13.46
CA ASN A 215 -1.83 -4.12 -12.84
C ASN A 215 -1.95 -5.39 -13.69
N ILE A 216 -2.33 -6.52 -13.06
CA ILE A 216 -2.59 -7.77 -13.80
C ILE A 216 -3.90 -7.73 -14.58
N GLU A 217 -4.87 -6.94 -14.13
CA GLU A 217 -6.18 -6.72 -14.74
C GLU A 217 -6.57 -5.25 -14.60
N PRO A 218 -7.46 -4.73 -15.46
CA PRO A 218 -7.99 -3.38 -15.30
C PRO A 218 -8.61 -3.18 -13.91
N SER A 219 -8.36 -2.02 -13.31
CA SER A 219 -8.96 -1.59 -12.04
C SER A 219 -10.09 -0.59 -12.27
N ALA A 220 -10.71 -0.13 -11.17
CA ALA A 220 -11.67 0.97 -11.25
C ALA A 220 -11.04 2.31 -11.66
N LEU A 221 -9.70 2.40 -11.74
CA LEU A 221 -8.97 3.61 -12.13
C LEU A 221 -8.49 3.58 -13.58
N THR A 222 -8.54 2.43 -14.26
CA THR A 222 -7.96 2.25 -15.61
C THR A 222 -8.57 3.18 -16.66
N TYR A 223 -9.85 3.54 -16.51
CA TYR A 223 -10.54 4.43 -17.46
C TYR A 223 -9.90 5.83 -17.57
N MET A 224 -9.18 6.26 -16.55
CA MET A 224 -8.50 7.57 -16.53
C MET A 224 -6.98 7.47 -16.72
N ALA A 225 -6.43 6.26 -16.88
CA ALA A 225 -5.00 6.05 -17.04
C ALA A 225 -4.52 6.55 -18.42
N ASP A 226 -3.43 7.32 -18.44
CA ASP A 226 -2.75 7.74 -19.67
C ASP A 226 -1.93 6.60 -20.27
N VAL A 227 -1.50 5.66 -19.40
CA VAL A 227 -0.82 4.42 -19.75
C VAL A 227 -1.29 3.31 -18.83
N PHE A 228 -1.79 2.21 -19.37
CA PHE A 228 -2.08 0.99 -18.65
C PHE A 228 -1.14 -0.12 -19.09
N ILE A 229 -0.34 -0.65 -18.19
CA ILE A 229 0.60 -1.75 -18.46
C ILE A 229 0.09 -3.00 -17.75
N ARG A 230 -0.42 -3.94 -18.53
CA ARG A 230 -0.88 -5.22 -18.00
C ARG A 230 0.30 -6.11 -17.65
N GLY A 231 0.46 -6.42 -16.37
CA GLY A 231 1.51 -7.32 -15.90
C GLY A 231 1.69 -7.30 -14.38
N ARG A 232 2.53 -8.21 -13.91
CA ARG A 232 2.92 -8.28 -12.51
C ARG A 232 3.86 -7.12 -12.18
N ALA A 233 3.64 -6.45 -11.06
CA ALA A 233 4.45 -5.32 -10.61
C ALA A 233 5.95 -5.68 -10.52
N SER A 234 6.27 -6.91 -10.06
CA SER A 234 7.65 -7.44 -9.97
C SER A 234 8.36 -7.57 -11.31
N LYS A 235 7.64 -7.53 -12.44
CA LYS A 235 8.20 -7.62 -13.80
C LYS A 235 8.14 -6.30 -14.54
N VAL A 236 7.05 -5.57 -14.38
CA VAL A 236 6.81 -4.30 -15.10
C VAL A 236 7.66 -3.17 -14.52
N LEU A 237 7.70 -3.02 -13.18
CA LEU A 237 8.42 -1.91 -12.56
C LEU A 237 9.94 -1.93 -12.80
N PRO A 238 10.64 -3.08 -12.76
CA PRO A 238 12.05 -3.13 -13.16
C PRO A 238 12.28 -2.76 -14.63
N ALA A 239 11.32 -3.10 -15.52
CA ALA A 239 11.42 -2.71 -16.92
C ALA A 239 11.25 -1.19 -17.10
N ILE A 240 10.30 -0.58 -16.39
CA ILE A 240 10.12 0.88 -16.36
C ILE A 240 11.39 1.55 -15.80
N LEU A 241 11.93 1.08 -14.68
CA LEU A 241 13.15 1.62 -14.07
C LEU A 241 14.31 1.64 -15.07
N LYS A 242 14.53 0.52 -15.77
CA LYS A 242 15.60 0.43 -16.78
C LYS A 242 15.45 1.47 -17.90
N GLU A 243 14.23 1.68 -18.39
CA GLU A 243 14.00 2.68 -19.43
C GLU A 243 14.14 4.11 -18.88
N VAL A 244 13.71 4.38 -17.62
CA VAL A 244 13.94 5.68 -16.96
C VAL A 244 15.45 5.96 -16.83
N GLU A 245 16.25 4.97 -16.43
CA GLU A 245 17.72 5.12 -16.35
C GLU A 245 18.34 5.45 -17.71
N ASN A 246 17.77 4.92 -18.81
CA ASN A 246 18.20 5.23 -20.17
C ASN A 246 17.83 6.67 -20.58
N GLU A 247 16.67 7.16 -20.19
CA GLU A 247 16.19 8.52 -20.48
C GLU A 247 16.95 9.62 -19.69
N LEU A 248 17.52 9.26 -18.53
CA LEU A 248 18.27 10.19 -17.66
C LEU A 248 19.76 10.30 -18.00
N ARG A 249 20.28 9.44 -18.91
CA ARG A 249 21.67 9.46 -19.41
C ARG A 249 21.82 10.43 -20.56
#